data_ce7830ec8cae85682105c966901d5403
#
_entry.id   ce7830ec8cae85682105c966901d5403
#
_cell.length_a   1.000
_cell.length_b   1.000
_cell.length_c   1.000
_cell.angle_alpha   90.00
_cell.angle_beta   90.00
_cell.angle_gamma   90.00
#
_symmetry.space_group_name_H-M   'P 1'
#
loop_
_entity.id
_entity.type
_entity.pdbx_description
1 polymer ?
#
loop_
_entity_poly.entity_id
_entity_poly.type
_entity_poly.pdbx_seq_one_letter_code
_entity_poly.pdbx_strand_id
1 'polypeptide(L)'
;VKIISCFSQKGGVGKTTATINVSAAFGLMLWHETPPGQEPGRVLIVDLDQQANTDITLSGGFFGQRQPRNLGPYDNIAGLLMLDTQRPIFEIITNANIPVNSRNVDFIPSNREKMLQVEPTLQSDPANGLFRLREVLEPVDQAYEYVFIDNPPGVSHLSVNSLVASTHVILPIQLEAASVFGLADSLKAIKSIQQKYNRDLRVAGILPTMCNFRGAGQQEFYDGLCRQYGDLMLPPIYQRAEISDAFTAGLDIFSYKPARQAGTMVSSSASTHEYAEVAEELRRRLDL
;
A
#
# COMPACT_ATOMS: atom_id res chain seq x y z
N VAL A 1 -14.40 -8.05 -0.20
CA VAL A 1 -13.05 -7.43 0.03
C VAL A 1 -13.12 -5.92 -0.15
N LYS A 2 -12.34 -5.15 0.63
CA LYS A 2 -12.04 -3.74 0.36
C LYS A 2 -10.68 -3.65 -0.31
N ILE A 3 -10.62 -3.09 -1.52
CA ILE A 3 -9.37 -2.92 -2.27
C ILE A 3 -8.97 -1.45 -2.21
N ILE A 4 -7.82 -1.16 -1.61
CA ILE A 4 -7.35 0.19 -1.29
C ILE A 4 -6.08 0.50 -2.11
N SER A 5 -6.17 1.45 -3.02
CA SER A 5 -5.05 1.93 -3.82
C SER A 5 -4.30 3.05 -3.08
N CYS A 6 -3.00 2.93 -2.91
CA CYS A 6 -2.13 4.01 -2.43
C CYS A 6 -1.58 4.77 -3.63
N PHE A 7 -2.19 5.90 -3.99
CA PHE A 7 -1.93 6.61 -5.25
C PHE A 7 -1.45 8.04 -5.05
N SER A 8 -0.46 8.45 -5.82
CA SER A 8 -0.02 9.85 -5.94
C SER A 8 0.72 10.04 -7.25
N GLN A 9 0.49 11.17 -7.92
CA GLN A 9 1.24 11.52 -9.11
C GLN A 9 2.71 11.85 -8.82
N LYS A 10 3.01 12.28 -7.59
CA LYS A 10 4.36 12.62 -7.18
C LYS A 10 5.13 11.40 -6.68
N GLY A 11 6.39 11.28 -7.09
CA GLY A 11 7.34 10.32 -6.53
C GLY A 11 7.85 10.75 -5.15
N GLY A 12 8.29 9.79 -4.32
CA GLY A 12 8.94 10.07 -3.04
C GLY A 12 8.03 10.53 -1.91
N VAL A 13 6.71 10.47 -2.06
CA VAL A 13 5.74 10.87 -1.03
C VAL A 13 5.42 9.76 0.00
N GLY A 14 6.17 8.69 0.02
CA GLY A 14 6.00 7.61 1.01
C GLY A 14 4.87 6.62 0.71
N LYS A 15 4.47 6.44 -0.56
CA LYS A 15 3.44 5.44 -0.96
C LYS A 15 3.76 4.06 -0.43
N THR A 16 4.90 3.50 -0.81
CA THR A 16 5.35 2.16 -0.40
C THR A 16 5.39 2.01 1.12
N THR A 17 5.98 2.99 1.81
CA THR A 17 6.06 2.99 3.27
C THR A 17 4.68 3.04 3.92
N ALA A 18 3.76 3.85 3.38
CA ALA A 18 2.38 3.92 3.85
C ALA A 18 1.66 2.60 3.58
N THR A 19 1.77 2.03 2.38
CA THR A 19 1.15 0.74 2.03
C THR A 19 1.57 -0.36 3.00
N ILE A 20 2.87 -0.53 3.23
CA ILE A 20 3.40 -1.58 4.13
C ILE A 20 2.90 -1.38 5.57
N ASN A 21 3.06 -0.17 6.13
CA ASN A 21 2.77 0.05 7.54
C ASN A 21 1.27 0.11 7.84
N VAL A 22 0.45 0.67 6.94
CA VAL A 22 -1.02 0.64 7.09
C VAL A 22 -1.54 -0.79 6.95
N SER A 23 -1.04 -1.58 6.00
CA SER A 23 -1.40 -3.00 5.88
C SER A 23 -1.02 -3.81 7.12
N ALA A 24 0.16 -3.56 7.70
CA ALA A 24 0.58 -4.19 8.94
C ALA A 24 -0.33 -3.81 10.12
N ALA A 25 -0.71 -2.53 10.22
CA ALA A 25 -1.67 -2.07 11.24
C ALA A 25 -3.03 -2.77 11.09
N PHE A 26 -3.56 -2.89 9.85
CA PHE A 26 -4.80 -3.63 9.61
C PHE A 26 -4.69 -5.11 9.98
N GLY A 27 -3.57 -5.76 9.65
CA GLY A 27 -3.31 -7.13 10.07
C GLY A 27 -3.32 -7.29 11.59
N LEU A 28 -2.70 -6.36 12.33
CA LEU A 28 -2.71 -6.35 13.79
C LEU A 28 -4.10 -6.12 14.37
N MET A 29 -4.89 -5.19 13.80
CA MET A 29 -6.27 -4.94 14.22
C MET A 29 -7.12 -6.22 14.09
N LEU A 30 -7.10 -6.85 12.92
CA LEU A 30 -7.82 -8.10 12.67
C LEU A 30 -7.38 -9.22 13.62
N TRP A 31 -6.08 -9.33 13.88
CA TRP A 31 -5.54 -10.30 14.84
C TRP A 31 -6.08 -10.07 16.26
N HIS A 32 -6.07 -8.83 16.74
CA HIS A 32 -6.52 -8.49 18.09
C HIS A 32 -8.03 -8.63 18.30
N GLU A 33 -8.81 -8.45 17.25
CA GLU A 33 -10.27 -8.58 17.28
C GLU A 33 -10.75 -10.04 17.15
N THR A 34 -9.87 -10.93 16.71
CA THR A 34 -10.21 -12.33 16.49
C THR A 34 -10.26 -13.09 17.82
N PRO A 35 -11.38 -13.76 18.14
CA PRO A 35 -11.49 -14.58 19.34
C PRO A 35 -10.45 -15.71 19.37
N PRO A 36 -9.98 -16.13 20.57
CA PRO A 36 -9.06 -17.25 20.68
C PRO A 36 -9.58 -18.52 20.00
N GLY A 37 -8.74 -19.15 19.18
CA GLY A 37 -9.06 -20.38 18.45
C GLY A 37 -9.75 -20.19 17.10
N GLN A 38 -9.93 -18.95 16.67
CA GLN A 38 -10.37 -18.62 15.31
C GLN A 38 -9.20 -18.10 14.46
N GLU A 39 -9.32 -18.26 13.13
CA GLU A 39 -8.35 -17.65 12.19
C GLU A 39 -8.70 -16.17 11.99
N PRO A 40 -7.72 -15.26 12.06
CA PRO A 40 -7.94 -13.85 11.81
C PRO A 40 -8.24 -13.58 10.34
N GLY A 41 -8.97 -12.50 10.09
CA GLY A 41 -9.11 -11.95 8.75
C GLY A 41 -7.75 -11.64 8.12
N ARG A 42 -7.67 -11.67 6.80
CA ARG A 42 -6.39 -11.58 6.07
C ARG A 42 -6.28 -10.28 5.27
N VAL A 43 -5.05 -9.80 5.16
CA VAL A 43 -4.66 -8.63 4.37
C VAL A 43 -3.73 -9.07 3.26
N LEU A 44 -3.96 -8.61 2.03
CA LEU A 44 -3.08 -8.84 0.88
C LEU A 44 -2.43 -7.53 0.44
N ILE A 45 -1.14 -7.58 0.13
CA ILE A 45 -0.39 -6.45 -0.45
C ILE A 45 -0.03 -6.80 -1.90
N VAL A 46 -0.24 -5.83 -2.80
CA VAL A 46 0.10 -5.91 -4.22
C VAL A 46 1.06 -4.78 -4.56
N ASP A 47 2.23 -5.10 -5.10
CA ASP A 47 3.23 -4.12 -5.52
C ASP A 47 3.19 -3.96 -7.05
N LEU A 48 2.72 -2.81 -7.52
CA LEU A 48 2.71 -2.45 -8.95
C LEU A 48 3.87 -1.51 -9.33
N ASP A 49 4.70 -1.08 -8.36
CA ASP A 49 5.86 -0.25 -8.69
C ASP A 49 6.93 -1.09 -9.37
N GLN A 50 7.42 -0.62 -10.51
CA GLN A 50 8.51 -1.26 -11.26
C GLN A 50 9.80 -1.37 -10.43
N GLN A 51 9.95 -0.60 -9.35
CA GLN A 51 11.09 -0.71 -8.45
C GLN A 51 11.00 -1.93 -7.52
N ALA A 52 9.82 -2.55 -7.36
CA ALA A 52 9.57 -3.71 -6.51
C ALA A 52 10.04 -3.54 -5.05
N ASN A 53 9.91 -2.33 -4.52
CA ASN A 53 10.39 -1.99 -3.18
C ASN A 53 9.59 -2.69 -2.09
N THR A 54 8.29 -2.86 -2.30
CA THR A 54 7.41 -3.60 -1.39
C THR A 54 7.83 -5.07 -1.30
N ASP A 55 8.08 -5.73 -2.45
CA ASP A 55 8.57 -7.10 -2.48
C ASP A 55 9.93 -7.25 -1.78
N ILE A 56 10.87 -6.34 -2.03
CA ILE A 56 12.18 -6.34 -1.39
C ILE A 56 12.02 -6.26 0.12
N THR A 57 11.20 -5.35 0.62
CA THR A 57 10.97 -5.15 2.07
C THR A 57 10.31 -6.37 2.69
N LEU A 58 9.19 -6.84 2.14
CA LEU A 58 8.42 -7.94 2.70
C LEU A 58 9.10 -9.31 2.57
N SER A 59 10.12 -9.42 1.71
CA SER A 59 10.93 -10.64 1.55
C SER A 59 12.13 -10.72 2.49
N GLY A 60 12.39 -9.75 3.36
CA GLY A 60 13.52 -9.73 4.27
C GLY A 60 14.51 -8.58 4.03
N GLY A 61 14.11 -7.56 3.26
CA GLY A 61 14.87 -6.33 3.07
C GLY A 61 16.07 -6.42 2.12
N PHE A 62 16.78 -5.30 2.00
CA PHE A 62 17.94 -5.17 1.10
C PHE A 62 19.13 -6.03 1.53
N PHE A 63 19.29 -6.29 2.83
CA PHE A 63 20.41 -7.02 3.42
C PHE A 63 20.01 -8.38 4.00
N GLY A 64 18.72 -8.72 4.01
CA GLY A 64 18.20 -9.97 4.54
C GLY A 64 18.42 -11.16 3.59
N GLN A 65 18.43 -12.36 4.16
CA GLN A 65 18.37 -13.57 3.35
C GLN A 65 16.93 -13.76 2.90
N ARG A 66 16.68 -13.50 1.61
CA ARG A 66 15.38 -13.81 1.01
C ARG A 66 15.08 -15.28 1.19
N GLN A 67 13.93 -15.61 1.73
CA GLN A 67 13.46 -16.99 1.79
C GLN A 67 13.37 -17.54 0.36
N PRO A 68 13.99 -18.72 0.08
CA PRO A 68 13.87 -19.34 -1.24
C PRO A 68 12.41 -19.66 -1.50
N ARG A 69 11.87 -19.10 -2.59
CA ARG A 69 10.52 -19.38 -3.06
C ARG A 69 10.61 -20.40 -4.19
N ASN A 70 9.79 -21.43 -4.13
CA ASN A 70 9.66 -22.37 -5.24
C ASN A 70 8.74 -21.78 -6.33
N LEU A 71 9.10 -20.59 -6.82
CA LEU A 71 8.37 -19.84 -7.82
C LEU A 71 9.19 -19.72 -9.10
N GLY A 72 8.53 -19.88 -10.23
CA GLY A 72 9.11 -19.63 -11.55
C GLY A 72 9.30 -18.14 -11.83
N PRO A 73 9.98 -17.77 -12.90
CA PRO A 73 10.30 -16.38 -13.23
C PRO A 73 9.07 -15.50 -13.52
N TYR A 74 7.94 -16.12 -13.84
CA TYR A 74 6.65 -15.45 -14.09
C TYR A 74 5.63 -15.67 -12.97
N ASP A 75 5.95 -16.45 -11.93
CA ASP A 75 5.06 -16.68 -10.80
C ASP A 75 5.12 -15.48 -9.84
N ASN A 76 4.59 -14.34 -10.31
CA ASN A 76 4.58 -13.04 -9.64
C ASN A 76 3.50 -12.15 -10.25
N ILE A 77 3.31 -10.95 -9.69
CA ILE A 77 2.28 -10.01 -10.16
C ILE A 77 2.43 -9.66 -11.66
N ALA A 78 3.66 -9.52 -12.17
CA ALA A 78 3.88 -9.23 -13.59
C ALA A 78 3.38 -10.37 -14.49
N GLY A 79 3.70 -11.61 -14.14
CA GLY A 79 3.25 -12.78 -14.90
C GLY A 79 1.72 -12.96 -14.86
N LEU A 80 1.07 -12.63 -13.73
CA LEU A 80 -0.39 -12.61 -13.64
C LEU A 80 -1.00 -11.54 -14.56
N LEU A 81 -0.46 -10.33 -14.56
CA LEU A 81 -0.95 -9.23 -15.40
C LEU A 81 -0.72 -9.46 -16.90
N MET A 82 0.35 -10.15 -17.27
CA MET A 82 0.69 -10.50 -18.66
C MET A 82 0.06 -11.82 -19.13
N LEU A 83 -0.54 -12.59 -18.21
CA LEU A 83 -1.04 -13.97 -18.45
C LEU A 83 0.07 -14.95 -18.83
N ASP A 84 1.29 -14.73 -18.37
CA ASP A 84 2.46 -15.57 -18.67
C ASP A 84 2.66 -16.69 -17.64
N THR A 85 1.93 -16.66 -16.51
CA THR A 85 1.94 -17.75 -15.53
C THR A 85 0.75 -18.66 -15.68
N GLN A 86 0.94 -19.96 -15.47
CA GLN A 86 -0.11 -20.96 -15.40
C GLN A 86 -0.51 -21.30 -13.95
N ARG A 87 0.19 -20.72 -12.96
CA ARG A 87 -0.11 -20.94 -11.55
C ARG A 87 -1.32 -20.13 -11.10
N PRO A 88 -2.24 -20.74 -10.35
CA PRO A 88 -3.29 -20.01 -9.65
C PRO A 88 -2.69 -18.97 -8.69
N ILE A 89 -3.35 -17.83 -8.53
CA ILE A 89 -2.88 -16.72 -7.68
C ILE A 89 -2.54 -17.19 -6.24
N PHE A 90 -3.33 -18.10 -5.65
CA PHE A 90 -3.10 -18.62 -4.30
C PHE A 90 -1.83 -19.44 -4.13
N GLU A 91 -1.28 -20.00 -5.21
CA GLU A 91 0.02 -20.66 -5.19
C GLU A 91 1.20 -19.69 -5.32
N ILE A 92 0.94 -18.46 -5.74
CA ILE A 92 1.92 -17.38 -5.92
C ILE A 92 1.99 -16.51 -4.66
N ILE A 93 0.84 -16.27 -4.02
CA ILE A 93 0.76 -15.47 -2.80
C ILE A 93 1.71 -16.03 -1.72
N THR A 94 2.44 -15.12 -1.10
CA THR A 94 3.47 -15.43 -0.11
C THR A 94 3.17 -14.68 1.18
N ASN A 95 3.35 -15.32 2.33
CA ASN A 95 3.23 -14.64 3.62
C ASN A 95 4.32 -13.57 3.75
N ALA A 96 3.94 -12.38 4.18
CA ALA A 96 4.87 -11.29 4.40
C ALA A 96 5.80 -11.62 5.59
N ASN A 97 7.07 -11.26 5.47
CA ASN A 97 8.01 -11.36 6.58
C ASN A 97 7.77 -10.23 7.59
N ILE A 98 6.60 -10.27 8.22
CA ILE A 98 6.19 -9.35 9.29
C ILE A 98 6.27 -10.17 10.59
N PRO A 99 7.36 -10.01 11.39
CA PRO A 99 7.68 -10.96 12.47
C PRO A 99 6.73 -10.95 13.66
N VAL A 100 5.97 -9.87 13.85
CA VAL A 100 5.18 -9.71 15.08
C VAL A 100 3.72 -10.10 14.87
N ASN A 101 3.40 -11.33 15.27
CA ASN A 101 2.03 -11.86 15.53
C ASN A 101 1.02 -11.81 14.37
N SER A 102 1.31 -11.19 13.23
CA SER A 102 0.38 -11.09 12.11
C SER A 102 0.77 -12.01 10.96
N ARG A 103 0.59 -13.32 11.15
CA ARG A 103 0.69 -14.32 10.06
C ARG A 103 -0.43 -14.16 9.01
N ASN A 104 -1.25 -13.13 9.15
CA ASN A 104 -2.42 -12.84 8.33
C ASN A 104 -2.18 -11.72 7.31
N VAL A 105 -0.95 -11.26 7.13
CA VAL A 105 -0.57 -10.35 6.05
C VAL A 105 0.24 -11.09 5.01
N ASP A 106 -0.26 -11.08 3.78
CA ASP A 106 0.37 -11.70 2.63
C ASP A 106 0.69 -10.69 1.56
N PHE A 107 1.49 -11.08 0.59
CA PHE A 107 1.74 -10.26 -0.58
C PHE A 107 1.89 -11.12 -1.84
N ILE A 108 1.65 -10.50 -3.00
CA ILE A 108 1.98 -11.09 -4.29
C ILE A 108 3.42 -10.67 -4.61
N PRO A 109 4.35 -11.61 -4.82
CA PRO A 109 5.71 -11.29 -5.22
C PRO A 109 5.78 -10.42 -6.46
N SER A 110 6.75 -9.53 -6.54
CA SER A 110 7.04 -8.70 -7.71
C SER A 110 8.41 -9.05 -8.31
N ASN A 111 8.58 -8.78 -9.58
CA ASN A 111 9.85 -8.95 -10.28
C ASN A 111 10.15 -7.72 -11.12
N ARG A 112 11.21 -6.98 -10.74
CA ARG A 112 11.57 -5.71 -11.36
C ARG A 112 11.74 -5.79 -12.87
N GLU A 113 12.42 -6.82 -13.39
CA GLU A 113 12.65 -6.96 -14.82
C GLU A 113 11.37 -7.26 -15.59
N LYS A 114 10.47 -8.07 -14.99
CA LYS A 114 9.20 -8.43 -15.61
C LYS A 114 8.20 -7.28 -15.53
N MET A 115 8.20 -6.51 -14.46
CA MET A 115 7.33 -5.32 -14.33
C MET A 115 7.57 -4.29 -15.43
N LEU A 116 8.78 -4.17 -15.98
CA LEU A 116 9.07 -3.32 -17.14
C LEU A 116 8.33 -3.74 -18.42
N GLN A 117 7.92 -5.00 -18.52
CA GLN A 117 7.22 -5.56 -19.68
C GLN A 117 5.69 -5.45 -19.55
N VAL A 118 5.17 -5.23 -18.32
CA VAL A 118 3.73 -5.22 -18.07
C VAL A 118 3.03 -4.07 -18.80
N GLU A 119 3.52 -2.86 -18.68
CA GLU A 119 2.85 -1.69 -19.26
C GLU A 119 2.71 -1.76 -20.80
N PRO A 120 3.75 -2.10 -21.56
CA PRO A 120 3.60 -2.33 -23.01
C PRO A 120 2.62 -3.47 -23.33
N THR A 121 2.61 -4.54 -22.53
CA THR A 121 1.68 -5.67 -22.71
C THR A 121 0.23 -5.23 -22.48
N LEU A 122 -0.06 -4.51 -21.40
CA LEU A 122 -1.40 -3.98 -21.13
C LEU A 122 -1.86 -2.99 -22.21
N GLN A 123 -0.96 -2.18 -22.74
CA GLN A 123 -1.26 -1.24 -23.85
C GLN A 123 -1.59 -1.96 -25.15
N SER A 124 -1.04 -3.14 -25.38
CA SER A 124 -1.31 -3.95 -26.57
C SER A 124 -2.68 -4.64 -26.54
N ASP A 125 -3.39 -4.64 -25.40
CA ASP A 125 -4.75 -5.15 -25.23
C ASP A 125 -5.73 -4.00 -24.90
N PRO A 126 -6.18 -3.21 -25.90
CA PRO A 126 -7.06 -2.07 -25.67
C PRO A 126 -8.42 -2.43 -25.08
N ALA A 127 -8.87 -3.68 -25.24
CA ALA A 127 -10.17 -4.13 -24.75
C ALA A 127 -10.13 -4.46 -23.25
N ASN A 128 -9.10 -5.17 -22.79
CA ASN A 128 -9.08 -5.75 -21.42
C ASN A 128 -7.91 -5.23 -20.58
N GLY A 129 -6.87 -4.65 -21.19
CA GLY A 129 -5.64 -4.27 -20.51
C GLY A 129 -5.84 -3.34 -19.31
N LEU A 130 -6.89 -2.49 -19.30
CA LEU A 130 -7.22 -1.62 -18.16
C LEU A 130 -7.94 -2.34 -17.02
N PHE A 131 -8.49 -3.54 -17.26
CA PHE A 131 -9.28 -4.32 -16.29
C PHE A 131 -8.49 -5.52 -15.74
N ARG A 132 -7.28 -5.74 -16.24
CA ARG A 132 -6.48 -6.94 -15.95
C ARG A 132 -6.27 -7.18 -14.47
N LEU A 133 -5.93 -6.15 -13.69
CA LEU A 133 -5.72 -6.30 -12.25
C LEU A 133 -7.03 -6.67 -11.52
N ARG A 134 -8.17 -6.13 -11.94
CA ARG A 134 -9.48 -6.52 -11.39
C ARG A 134 -9.75 -8.01 -11.60
N GLU A 135 -9.49 -8.53 -12.81
CA GLU A 135 -9.63 -9.95 -13.14
C GLU A 135 -8.67 -10.82 -12.31
N VAL A 136 -7.42 -10.38 -12.16
CA VAL A 136 -6.40 -11.07 -11.35
C VAL A 136 -6.81 -11.15 -9.88
N LEU A 137 -7.45 -10.10 -9.34
CA LEU A 137 -7.85 -10.05 -7.93
C LEU A 137 -9.23 -10.65 -7.63
N GLU A 138 -10.04 -10.98 -8.64
CA GLU A 138 -11.36 -11.58 -8.44
C GLU A 138 -11.33 -12.85 -7.54
N PRO A 139 -10.38 -13.79 -7.70
CA PRO A 139 -10.35 -14.99 -6.87
C PRO A 139 -10.07 -14.72 -5.38
N VAL A 140 -9.47 -13.58 -5.02
CA VAL A 140 -9.10 -13.28 -3.63
C VAL A 140 -10.23 -12.65 -2.80
N ASP A 141 -11.36 -12.31 -3.43
CA ASP A 141 -12.49 -11.61 -2.83
C ASP A 141 -13.04 -12.29 -1.55
N GLN A 142 -13.03 -13.62 -1.52
CA GLN A 142 -13.55 -14.40 -0.38
C GLN A 142 -12.45 -14.77 0.64
N ALA A 143 -11.17 -14.58 0.29
CA ALA A 143 -10.05 -15.02 1.11
C ALA A 143 -9.40 -13.88 1.92
N TYR A 144 -9.65 -12.65 1.50
CA TYR A 144 -9.05 -11.46 2.11
C TYR A 144 -10.12 -10.43 2.47
N GLU A 145 -9.97 -9.78 3.61
CA GLU A 145 -10.83 -8.65 4.00
C GLU A 145 -10.36 -7.35 3.36
N TYR A 146 -9.04 -7.18 3.27
CA TYR A 146 -8.41 -5.98 2.71
C TYR A 146 -7.32 -6.35 1.71
N VAL A 147 -7.27 -5.58 0.61
CA VAL A 147 -6.17 -5.61 -0.36
C VAL A 147 -5.60 -4.20 -0.46
N PHE A 148 -4.30 -4.04 -0.23
CA PHE A 148 -3.60 -2.77 -0.40
C PHE A 148 -2.71 -2.82 -1.63
N ILE A 149 -2.81 -1.81 -2.49
CA ILE A 149 -2.05 -1.73 -3.74
C ILE A 149 -1.05 -0.57 -3.66
N ASP A 150 0.23 -0.88 -3.74
CA ASP A 150 1.31 0.11 -3.93
C ASP A 150 1.45 0.45 -5.41
N ASN A 151 1.43 1.75 -5.73
CA ASN A 151 1.42 2.22 -7.10
C ASN A 151 2.74 2.88 -7.51
N PRO A 152 3.15 2.78 -8.78
CA PRO A 152 4.17 3.64 -9.32
C PRO A 152 3.74 5.12 -9.24
N PRO A 153 4.69 6.06 -9.32
CA PRO A 153 4.36 7.47 -9.42
C PRO A 153 3.71 7.80 -10.77
N GLY A 154 2.81 8.78 -10.77
CA GLY A 154 2.17 9.26 -11.99
C GLY A 154 0.95 8.47 -12.44
N VAL A 155 0.42 8.88 -13.60
CA VAL A 155 -0.72 8.21 -14.27
C VAL A 155 -0.17 7.34 -15.38
N SER A 156 -0.09 6.05 -15.15
CA SER A 156 0.35 5.03 -16.09
C SER A 156 -0.74 3.97 -16.27
N HIS A 157 -0.58 3.04 -17.19
CA HIS A 157 -1.51 1.92 -17.32
C HIS A 157 -1.60 1.07 -16.06
N LEU A 158 -0.50 0.93 -15.30
CA LEU A 158 -0.47 0.23 -14.02
C LEU A 158 -1.29 0.95 -12.95
N SER A 159 -1.10 2.27 -12.79
CA SER A 159 -1.87 3.04 -11.81
C SER A 159 -3.36 3.14 -12.18
N VAL A 160 -3.69 3.19 -13.48
CA VAL A 160 -5.08 3.11 -13.94
C VAL A 160 -5.68 1.74 -13.62
N ASN A 161 -4.97 0.63 -13.87
CA ASN A 161 -5.41 -0.72 -13.47
C ASN A 161 -5.71 -0.80 -11.97
N SER A 162 -4.81 -0.25 -11.15
CA SER A 162 -5.00 -0.17 -9.71
C SER A 162 -6.31 0.56 -9.34
N LEU A 163 -6.52 1.76 -9.86
CA LEU A 163 -7.73 2.55 -9.58
C LEU A 163 -9.01 1.90 -10.13
N VAL A 164 -8.92 1.19 -11.25
CA VAL A 164 -10.04 0.44 -11.83
C VAL A 164 -10.41 -0.77 -10.97
N ALA A 165 -9.43 -1.44 -10.37
CA ALA A 165 -9.65 -2.58 -9.48
C ALA A 165 -10.09 -2.19 -8.06
N SER A 166 -9.83 -0.94 -7.64
CA SER A 166 -10.00 -0.52 -6.25
C SER A 166 -11.42 -0.10 -5.89
N THR A 167 -11.79 -0.32 -4.63
CA THR A 167 -12.98 0.27 -4.00
C THR A 167 -12.67 1.64 -3.42
N HIS A 168 -11.44 1.81 -2.90
CA HIS A 168 -11.00 3.03 -2.23
C HIS A 168 -9.59 3.46 -2.66
N VAL A 169 -9.29 4.74 -2.47
CA VAL A 169 -7.96 5.28 -2.71
C VAL A 169 -7.53 6.20 -1.56
N ILE A 170 -6.29 6.02 -1.10
CA ILE A 170 -5.60 6.94 -0.20
C ILE A 170 -4.54 7.72 -0.98
N LEU A 171 -4.37 8.99 -0.62
CA LEU A 171 -3.51 9.95 -1.32
C LEU A 171 -2.39 10.44 -0.39
N PRO A 172 -1.22 9.76 -0.35
CA PRO A 172 -0.08 10.26 0.40
C PRO A 172 0.45 11.56 -0.21
N ILE A 173 0.71 12.55 0.65
CA ILE A 173 1.28 13.84 0.27
C ILE A 173 2.33 14.31 1.26
N GLN A 174 3.33 15.04 0.79
CA GLN A 174 4.21 15.84 1.63
C GLN A 174 3.68 17.26 1.78
N LEU A 175 3.94 17.90 2.93
CA LEU A 175 3.46 19.26 3.21
C LEU A 175 4.40 20.30 2.58
N GLU A 176 4.32 20.43 1.26
CA GLU A 176 5.08 21.39 0.47
C GLU A 176 4.28 21.91 -0.74
N ALA A 177 4.62 23.08 -1.25
CA ALA A 177 3.86 23.77 -2.29
C ALA A 177 3.61 22.92 -3.55
N ALA A 178 4.62 22.17 -4.01
CA ALA A 178 4.50 21.30 -5.19
C ALA A 178 3.47 20.15 -5.00
N SER A 179 3.21 19.75 -3.77
CA SER A 179 2.27 18.67 -3.47
C SER A 179 0.81 19.06 -3.64
N VAL A 180 0.46 20.35 -3.53
CA VAL A 180 -0.93 20.82 -3.80
C VAL A 180 -1.31 20.59 -5.25
N PHE A 181 -0.41 20.94 -6.18
CA PHE A 181 -0.65 20.71 -7.59
C PHE A 181 -0.77 19.20 -7.88
N GLY A 182 0.13 18.40 -7.33
CA GLY A 182 0.09 16.93 -7.47
C GLY A 182 -1.19 16.30 -6.89
N LEU A 183 -1.71 16.85 -5.76
CA LEU A 183 -2.96 16.41 -5.17
C LEU A 183 -4.15 16.74 -6.07
N ALA A 184 -4.23 17.98 -6.57
CA ALA A 184 -5.29 18.40 -7.47
C ALA A 184 -5.32 17.56 -8.75
N ASP A 185 -4.16 17.24 -9.32
CA ASP A 185 -4.05 16.40 -10.50
C ASP A 185 -4.39 14.93 -10.20
N SER A 186 -4.02 14.42 -9.02
CA SER A 186 -4.44 13.09 -8.55
C SER A 186 -5.96 13.00 -8.42
N LEU A 187 -6.61 13.99 -7.83
CA LEU A 187 -8.08 14.04 -7.70
C LEU A 187 -8.77 14.13 -9.06
N LYS A 188 -8.21 14.88 -10.03
CA LYS A 188 -8.73 14.92 -11.42
C LYS A 188 -8.62 13.55 -12.10
N ALA A 189 -7.50 12.86 -11.93
CA ALA A 189 -7.30 11.52 -12.47
C ALA A 189 -8.32 10.54 -11.90
N ILE A 190 -8.50 10.53 -10.58
CA ILE A 190 -9.50 9.70 -9.90
C ILE A 190 -10.91 9.99 -10.43
N LYS A 191 -11.29 11.27 -10.54
CA LYS A 191 -12.60 11.67 -11.09
C LYS A 191 -12.80 11.16 -12.52
N SER A 192 -11.76 11.19 -13.36
CA SER A 192 -11.81 10.62 -14.71
C SER A 192 -12.04 9.10 -14.69
N ILE A 193 -11.37 8.38 -13.78
CA ILE A 193 -11.55 6.93 -13.59
C ILE A 193 -12.97 6.63 -13.10
N GLN A 194 -13.47 7.37 -12.12
CA GLN A 194 -14.85 7.24 -11.62
C GLN A 194 -15.88 7.39 -12.74
N GLN A 195 -15.69 8.35 -13.62
CA GLN A 195 -16.64 8.62 -14.70
C GLN A 195 -16.62 7.55 -15.81
N LYS A 196 -15.46 6.96 -16.09
CA LYS A 196 -15.27 6.11 -17.28
C LYS A 196 -15.24 4.62 -16.97
N TYR A 197 -14.65 4.21 -15.84
CA TYR A 197 -14.25 2.82 -15.61
C TYR A 197 -14.71 2.25 -14.27
N ASN A 198 -14.79 3.08 -13.20
CA ASN A 198 -15.08 2.60 -11.85
C ASN A 198 -15.86 3.65 -11.05
N ARG A 199 -17.19 3.64 -11.18
CA ARG A 199 -18.09 4.62 -10.54
C ARG A 199 -18.12 4.51 -9.02
N ASP A 200 -17.77 3.35 -8.49
CA ASP A 200 -17.83 3.06 -7.05
C ASP A 200 -16.52 3.38 -6.32
N LEU A 201 -15.46 3.77 -7.04
CA LEU A 201 -14.21 4.19 -6.46
C LEU A 201 -14.42 5.42 -5.56
N ARG A 202 -13.95 5.36 -4.30
CA ARG A 202 -14.07 6.45 -3.32
C ARG A 202 -12.70 6.92 -2.87
N VAL A 203 -12.57 8.22 -2.59
CA VAL A 203 -11.39 8.77 -1.92
C VAL A 203 -11.57 8.56 -0.42
N ALA A 204 -10.82 7.62 0.16
CA ALA A 204 -10.86 7.33 1.60
C ALA A 204 -10.11 8.36 2.43
N GLY A 205 -9.06 8.97 1.86
CA GLY A 205 -8.39 10.05 2.57
C GLY A 205 -7.12 10.57 1.91
N ILE A 206 -6.71 11.75 2.37
CA ILE A 206 -5.44 12.39 2.06
C ILE A 206 -4.53 12.17 3.26
N LEU A 207 -3.40 11.48 3.07
CA LEU A 207 -2.47 11.11 4.12
C LEU A 207 -1.24 12.03 4.10
N PRO A 208 -1.12 13.01 5.01
CA PRO A 208 0.11 13.77 5.15
C PRO A 208 1.25 12.87 5.65
N THR A 209 2.37 12.87 4.94
CA THR A 209 3.52 12.02 5.22
C THR A 209 4.78 12.86 5.44
N MET A 210 5.75 12.30 6.16
CA MET A 210 7.04 12.97 6.43
C MET A 210 6.88 14.37 7.02
N CYS A 211 5.85 14.56 7.87
CA CYS A 211 5.52 15.85 8.46
C CYS A 211 6.59 16.29 9.46
N ASN A 212 6.93 17.58 9.42
CA ASN A 212 7.85 18.21 10.37
C ASN A 212 7.33 19.61 10.75
N PHE A 213 6.52 19.68 11.77
CA PHE A 213 5.89 20.93 12.22
C PHE A 213 6.79 21.82 13.10
N ARG A 214 8.13 21.59 13.10
CA ARG A 214 9.07 22.46 13.84
C ARG A 214 9.17 23.85 13.24
N GLY A 215 8.81 24.01 11.96
CA GLY A 215 8.77 25.30 11.26
C GLY A 215 7.33 25.73 10.94
N ALA A 216 7.07 27.04 10.93
CA ALA A 216 5.73 27.58 10.68
C ALA A 216 5.15 27.20 9.30
N GLY A 217 5.98 27.00 8.29
CA GLY A 217 5.52 26.79 6.91
C GLY A 217 4.71 25.49 6.70
N GLN A 218 5.13 24.36 7.29
CA GLN A 218 4.38 23.12 7.15
C GLN A 218 3.08 23.10 7.94
N GLN A 219 3.06 23.77 9.11
CA GLN A 219 1.83 23.93 9.90
C GLN A 219 0.78 24.75 9.16
N GLU A 220 1.15 25.90 8.63
CA GLU A 220 0.24 26.74 7.85
C GLU A 220 -0.29 26.02 6.62
N PHE A 221 0.57 25.24 5.96
CA PHE A 221 0.20 24.43 4.82
C PHE A 221 -0.80 23.32 5.18
N TYR A 222 -0.54 22.61 6.28
CA TYR A 222 -1.44 21.58 6.81
C TYR A 222 -2.81 22.16 7.15
N ASP A 223 -2.83 23.31 7.87
CA ASP A 223 -4.07 24.01 8.22
C ASP A 223 -4.86 24.45 6.97
N GLY A 224 -4.15 24.86 5.92
CA GLY A 224 -4.73 25.16 4.61
C GLY A 224 -5.43 23.97 3.97
N LEU A 225 -4.77 22.81 3.99
CA LEU A 225 -5.35 21.55 3.49
C LEU A 225 -6.54 21.10 4.34
N CYS A 226 -6.47 21.22 5.66
CA CYS A 226 -7.60 20.92 6.55
C CYS A 226 -8.80 21.81 6.27
N ARG A 227 -8.60 23.12 6.02
CA ARG A 227 -9.69 24.01 5.62
C ARG A 227 -10.31 23.65 4.26
N GLN A 228 -9.50 23.17 3.32
CA GLN A 228 -9.94 22.87 1.95
C GLN A 228 -10.58 21.50 1.82
N TYR A 229 -10.00 20.49 2.47
CA TYR A 229 -10.37 19.08 2.29
C TYR A 229 -11.06 18.47 3.52
N GLY A 230 -11.05 19.17 4.68
CA GLY A 230 -11.82 18.80 5.86
C GLY A 230 -11.70 17.32 6.23
N ASP A 231 -12.84 16.64 6.18
CA ASP A 231 -12.96 15.23 6.57
C ASP A 231 -12.16 14.25 5.71
N LEU A 232 -11.62 14.67 4.57
CA LEU A 232 -10.74 13.81 3.79
C LEU A 232 -9.32 13.72 4.38
N MET A 233 -8.92 14.63 5.26
CA MET A 233 -7.60 14.57 5.89
C MET A 233 -7.53 13.38 6.86
N LEU A 234 -6.48 12.56 6.70
CA LEU A 234 -6.08 11.52 7.65
C LEU A 234 -5.08 12.08 8.66
N PRO A 235 -4.89 11.42 9.83
CA PRO A 235 -3.85 11.80 10.77
C PRO A 235 -2.46 11.85 10.10
N PRO A 236 -1.60 12.84 10.44
CA PRO A 236 -0.31 12.99 9.81
C PRO A 236 0.71 11.96 10.31
N ILE A 237 1.54 11.45 9.39
CA ILE A 237 2.73 10.65 9.71
C ILE A 237 3.95 11.56 9.75
N TYR A 238 4.64 11.60 10.87
CA TYR A 238 5.80 12.45 11.06
C TYR A 238 7.06 11.85 10.46
N GLN A 239 7.98 12.73 10.07
CA GLN A 239 9.33 12.33 9.62
C GLN A 239 10.15 11.80 10.80
N ARG A 240 10.49 10.51 10.78
CA ARG A 240 11.26 9.83 11.82
C ARG A 240 12.28 8.87 11.22
N ALA A 241 13.47 8.83 11.79
CA ALA A 241 14.54 7.93 11.37
C ALA A 241 14.10 6.45 11.47
N GLU A 242 13.38 6.09 12.54
CA GLU A 242 12.94 4.72 12.78
C GLU A 242 12.09 4.14 11.63
N ILE A 243 11.33 4.96 10.90
CA ILE A 243 10.55 4.51 9.73
C ILE A 243 11.48 4.12 8.58
N SER A 244 12.51 4.94 8.34
CA SER A 244 13.54 4.65 7.33
C SER A 244 14.39 3.44 7.69
N ASP A 245 14.74 3.32 8.97
CA ASP A 245 15.52 2.21 9.50
C ASP A 245 14.75 0.89 9.40
N ALA A 246 13.46 0.91 9.76
CA ALA A 246 12.56 -0.23 9.61
C ALA A 246 12.50 -0.71 8.14
N PHE A 247 12.24 0.22 7.21
CA PHE A 247 12.21 -0.07 5.78
C PHE A 247 13.52 -0.68 5.28
N THR A 248 14.67 -0.12 5.69
CA THR A 248 16.00 -0.63 5.33
C THR A 248 16.26 -2.03 5.89
N ALA A 249 15.76 -2.31 7.09
CA ALA A 249 15.84 -3.62 7.73
C ALA A 249 14.88 -4.67 7.12
N GLY A 250 14.00 -4.25 6.19
CA GLY A 250 13.00 -5.15 5.59
C GLY A 250 11.85 -5.49 6.52
N LEU A 251 11.46 -4.53 7.37
CA LEU A 251 10.42 -4.68 8.38
C LEU A 251 9.39 -3.55 8.27
N ASP A 252 8.19 -3.83 8.71
CA ASP A 252 7.22 -2.80 9.05
C ASP A 252 7.58 -2.13 10.38
N ILE A 253 6.96 -0.99 10.69
CA ILE A 253 7.27 -0.23 11.90
C ILE A 253 6.88 -0.93 13.19
N PHE A 254 5.86 -1.79 13.18
CA PHE A 254 5.41 -2.54 14.36
C PHE A 254 6.37 -3.70 14.70
N SER A 255 7.03 -4.24 13.67
CA SER A 255 8.03 -5.32 13.79
C SER A 255 9.44 -4.78 14.07
N TYR A 256 9.72 -3.53 13.74
CA TYR A 256 11.04 -2.93 13.92
C TYR A 256 11.31 -2.60 15.39
N LYS A 257 12.45 -3.08 15.90
CA LYS A 257 12.92 -2.79 17.25
C LYS A 257 14.31 -2.17 17.18
N PRO A 258 14.46 -0.89 17.52
CA PRO A 258 15.78 -0.29 17.64
C PRO A 258 16.58 -1.01 18.73
N ALA A 259 17.90 -1.12 18.55
CA ALA A 259 18.81 -1.86 19.44
C ALA A 259 18.69 -1.52 20.94
N ARG A 260 18.18 -0.33 21.26
CA ARG A 260 17.93 0.14 22.63
C ARG A 260 16.67 -0.48 23.29
N GLN A 261 15.82 -1.14 22.52
CA GLN A 261 14.55 -1.78 22.97
C GLN A 261 14.58 -3.31 22.82
N ALA A 262 15.76 -3.90 22.62
CA ALA A 262 15.92 -5.35 22.57
C ALA A 262 15.45 -5.98 23.90
N GLY A 263 14.28 -6.66 23.85
CA GLY A 263 13.68 -7.32 25.03
C GLY A 263 12.18 -7.08 25.22
N THR A 264 11.57 -6.12 24.52
CA THR A 264 10.11 -5.91 24.53
C THR A 264 9.40 -6.64 23.40
N MET A 265 8.18 -7.17 23.63
CA MET A 265 7.48 -7.98 22.63
C MET A 265 6.89 -7.18 21.47
N VAL A 266 6.56 -5.90 21.65
CA VAL A 266 6.03 -5.00 20.60
C VAL A 266 6.74 -3.65 20.69
N SER A 267 7.11 -3.06 19.56
CA SER A 267 7.59 -1.67 19.53
C SER A 267 6.42 -0.73 19.84
N SER A 268 6.50 -0.01 20.93
CA SER A 268 5.57 1.07 21.27
C SER A 268 6.30 2.40 21.03
N SER A 269 6.42 2.78 19.75
CA SER A 269 7.03 4.04 19.35
C SER A 269 5.96 5.05 18.92
N ALA A 270 6.34 6.33 18.80
CA ALA A 270 5.42 7.33 18.27
C ALA A 270 4.95 7.00 16.85
N SER A 271 5.83 6.42 16.02
CA SER A 271 5.45 6.01 14.66
C SER A 271 4.44 4.87 14.64
N THR A 272 4.52 3.91 15.57
CA THR A 272 3.51 2.84 15.65
C THR A 272 2.13 3.40 16.03
N HIS A 273 2.06 4.38 16.93
CA HIS A 273 0.80 5.05 17.27
C HIS A 273 0.24 5.83 16.07
N GLU A 274 1.07 6.59 15.35
CA GLU A 274 0.66 7.34 14.17
C GLU A 274 0.04 6.43 13.10
N TYR A 275 0.68 5.31 12.77
CA TYR A 275 0.15 4.36 11.80
C TYR A 275 -1.10 3.62 12.31
N ALA A 276 -1.19 3.35 13.61
CA ALA A 276 -2.41 2.78 14.19
C ALA A 276 -3.59 3.76 14.09
N GLU A 277 -3.40 5.04 14.44
CA GLU A 277 -4.42 6.08 14.30
C GLU A 277 -4.89 6.23 12.84
N VAL A 278 -3.95 6.20 11.87
CA VAL A 278 -4.29 6.23 10.45
C VAL A 278 -5.13 5.02 10.06
N ALA A 279 -4.77 3.82 10.54
CA ALA A 279 -5.48 2.60 10.22
C ALA A 279 -6.90 2.58 10.83
N GLU A 280 -7.07 3.00 12.07
CA GLU A 280 -8.37 3.12 12.74
C GLU A 280 -9.29 4.10 12.00
N GLU A 281 -8.78 5.29 11.68
CA GLU A 281 -9.57 6.30 10.95
C GLU A 281 -9.89 5.82 9.53
N LEU A 282 -8.93 5.22 8.84
CA LEU A 282 -9.15 4.66 7.51
C LEU A 282 -10.23 3.57 7.54
N ARG A 283 -10.14 2.62 8.47
CA ARG A 283 -11.13 1.56 8.63
C ARG A 283 -12.54 2.10 8.82
N ARG A 284 -12.69 3.09 9.70
CA ARG A 284 -13.98 3.78 9.92
C ARG A 284 -14.57 4.32 8.62
N ARG A 285 -13.73 4.82 7.70
CA ARG A 285 -14.16 5.35 6.39
C ARG A 285 -14.45 4.28 5.36
N LEU A 286 -13.80 3.13 5.47
CA LEU A 286 -14.05 1.99 4.56
C LEU A 286 -15.40 1.32 4.83
N ASP A 287 -15.94 1.45 6.04
CA ASP A 287 -17.22 0.86 6.46
C ASP A 287 -18.43 1.77 6.17
N LEU A 288 -18.19 3.02 5.74
CA LEU A 288 -19.21 3.99 5.31
C LEU A 288 -19.50 3.85 3.80
#